data_007cb6847c5fad26e146a5f8f767c067
#
_entry.id   007cb6847c5fad26e146a5f8f767c067
#
_cell.length_a   1.000
_cell.length_b   1.000
_cell.length_c   1.000
_cell.angle_alpha   90.00
_cell.angle_beta   90.00
_cell.angle_gamma   90.00
#
_symmetry.space_group_name_H-M   'P 1'
#
loop_
_entity.id
_entity.type
_entity.pdbx_description
1 polymer ?
#
loop_
_entity_poly.entity_id
_entity_poly.type
_entity_poly.pdbx_seq_one_letter_code
_entity_poly.pdbx_strand_id
1 'polypeptide(L)'
;VTTAPFVRRFTGVLSATTAFGKTVIASWIIAQRGVNTLVVVHRQQLLEQWIERLSHFLGIESKAIGRIGGGRKKITGSLDVAIIQSLVRKGEVNDLVGTYGQVIVDECHHLSAHSFELVARRAKAKYVTGLSATVTRKDGHHPIIFMQCGPVRYRVDARQQAASRPFNHHVYVRPT
;
A
#
# COMPACT_ATOMS: atom_id res chain seq x y z
N VAL A 1 -18.93 5.74 -3.91
CA VAL A 1 -18.16 4.49 -4.01
C VAL A 1 -18.19 3.84 -2.64
N THR A 2 -18.91 2.70 -2.52
CA THR A 2 -19.15 2.04 -1.24
C THR A 2 -17.91 1.21 -0.86
N THR A 3 -16.95 1.81 -0.15
CA THR A 3 -15.77 1.13 0.38
C THR A 3 -16.02 0.48 1.75
N ALA A 4 -17.22 0.68 2.32
CA ALA A 4 -17.59 0.18 3.65
C ALA A 4 -17.38 -1.33 3.87
N PRO A 5 -17.65 -2.24 2.91
CA PRO A 5 -17.39 -3.66 3.09
C PRO A 5 -15.90 -4.01 3.23
N PHE A 6 -15.02 -3.20 2.62
CA PHE A 6 -13.57 -3.43 2.67
C PHE A 6 -12.97 -3.14 4.05
N VAL A 7 -13.47 -2.13 4.75
CA VAL A 7 -12.98 -1.75 6.08
C VAL A 7 -13.18 -2.84 7.12
N ARG A 8 -14.29 -3.56 7.02
CA ARG A 8 -14.63 -4.65 7.95
C ARG A 8 -13.86 -5.94 7.72
N ARG A 9 -13.18 -6.07 6.58
CA ARG A 9 -12.43 -7.28 6.23
C ARG A 9 -11.01 -7.21 6.77
N PHE A 10 -10.52 -8.34 7.29
CA PHE A 10 -9.19 -8.43 7.90
C PHE A 10 -8.07 -8.38 6.85
N THR A 11 -8.25 -9.04 5.70
CA THR A 11 -7.25 -9.13 4.64
C THR A 11 -7.88 -8.94 3.27
N GLY A 12 -7.13 -8.36 2.33
CA GLY A 12 -7.56 -8.24 0.95
C GLY A 12 -6.71 -7.31 0.10
N VAL A 13 -6.85 -7.46 -1.21
CA VAL A 13 -6.21 -6.60 -2.20
C VAL A 13 -7.23 -5.64 -2.80
N LEU A 14 -6.88 -4.36 -2.84
CA LEU A 14 -7.53 -3.32 -3.61
C LEU A 14 -6.80 -3.19 -4.96
N SER A 15 -7.46 -3.61 -6.02
CA SER A 15 -6.97 -3.47 -7.39
C SER A 15 -7.61 -2.27 -8.05
N ALA A 16 -6.83 -1.23 -8.31
CA ALA A 16 -7.31 -0.01 -8.94
C ALA A 16 -6.18 0.67 -9.72
N THR A 17 -6.52 1.32 -10.83
CA THR A 17 -5.57 2.08 -11.65
C THR A 17 -4.85 3.16 -10.83
N THR A 18 -3.71 3.64 -11.30
CA THR A 18 -2.88 4.62 -10.59
C THR A 18 -3.64 5.91 -10.28
N ALA A 19 -4.54 6.35 -11.19
CA ALA A 19 -5.34 7.56 -11.04
C ALA A 19 -6.57 7.42 -10.12
N PHE A 20 -6.86 6.24 -9.60
CA PHE A 20 -8.06 5.99 -8.80
C PHE A 20 -8.02 6.57 -7.38
N GLY A 21 -6.85 6.98 -6.91
CA GLY A 21 -6.71 7.50 -5.54
C GLY A 21 -6.52 6.40 -4.49
N LYS A 22 -5.77 5.34 -4.79
CA LYS A 22 -5.44 4.25 -3.85
C LYS A 22 -4.96 4.77 -2.49
N THR A 23 -4.14 5.83 -2.49
CA THR A 23 -3.62 6.45 -1.27
C THR A 23 -4.72 7.13 -0.44
N VAL A 24 -5.69 7.77 -1.10
CA VAL A 24 -6.86 8.38 -0.41
C VAL A 24 -7.68 7.30 0.31
N ILE A 25 -7.95 6.21 -0.40
CA ILE A 25 -8.69 5.07 0.18
C ILE A 25 -7.90 4.46 1.35
N ALA A 26 -6.59 4.30 1.19
CA ALA A 26 -5.74 3.78 2.26
C ALA A 26 -5.74 4.71 3.49
N SER A 27 -5.62 6.02 3.29
CA SER A 27 -5.70 7.00 4.38
C SER A 27 -7.05 6.94 5.10
N TRP A 28 -8.14 6.81 4.34
CA TRP A 28 -9.48 6.64 4.90
C TRP A 28 -9.59 5.33 5.71
N ILE A 29 -9.05 4.21 5.20
CA ILE A 29 -9.02 2.93 5.92
C ILE A 29 -8.22 3.05 7.23
N ILE A 30 -7.08 3.75 7.23
CA ILE A 30 -6.27 4.01 8.41
C ILE A 30 -7.10 4.75 9.46
N ALA A 31 -7.74 5.84 9.06
CA ALA A 31 -8.59 6.64 9.94
C ALA A 31 -9.78 5.84 10.51
N GLN A 32 -10.45 5.04 9.67
CA GLN A 32 -11.63 4.26 10.08
C GLN A 32 -11.27 3.10 11.03
N ARG A 33 -10.12 2.49 10.86
CA ARG A 33 -9.70 1.37 11.72
C ARG A 33 -9.11 1.82 13.04
N GLY A 34 -8.48 2.99 13.09
CA GLY A 34 -7.94 3.58 14.32
C GLY A 34 -6.90 2.71 15.03
N VAL A 35 -6.19 1.85 14.29
CA VAL A 35 -5.12 0.98 14.82
C VAL A 35 -3.76 1.43 14.29
N ASN A 36 -2.72 1.14 15.04
CA ASN A 36 -1.37 1.44 14.61
C ASN A 36 -1.05 0.74 13.28
N THR A 37 -0.47 1.50 12.35
CA THR A 37 -0.36 1.10 10.95
C THR A 37 1.08 1.22 10.45
N LEU A 38 1.52 0.17 9.74
CA LEU A 38 2.74 0.17 8.95
C LEU A 38 2.39 0.19 7.47
N VAL A 39 2.85 1.21 6.74
CA VAL A 39 2.78 1.27 5.28
C VAL A 39 4.10 0.80 4.71
N VAL A 40 4.07 -0.22 3.86
CA VAL A 40 5.26 -0.82 3.24
C VAL A 40 5.31 -0.44 1.77
N VAL A 41 6.43 0.14 1.37
CA VAL A 41 6.72 0.56 -0.01
C VAL A 41 8.02 -0.07 -0.51
N HIS A 42 8.24 -0.08 -1.83
CA HIS A 42 9.43 -0.70 -2.42
C HIS A 42 10.54 0.30 -2.83
N ARG A 43 10.27 1.62 -2.79
CA ARG A 43 11.22 2.67 -3.20
C ARG A 43 11.15 3.88 -2.28
N GLN A 44 12.28 4.57 -2.16
CA GLN A 44 12.38 5.78 -1.33
C GLN A 44 11.45 6.91 -1.81
N GLN A 45 11.33 7.11 -3.11
CA GLN A 45 10.44 8.13 -3.65
C GLN A 45 8.98 7.91 -3.23
N LEU A 46 8.53 6.66 -3.20
CA LEU A 46 7.18 6.33 -2.70
C LEU A 46 7.05 6.59 -1.20
N LEU A 47 8.11 6.34 -0.41
CA LEU A 47 8.08 6.64 1.03
C LEU A 47 7.82 8.13 1.28
N GLU A 48 8.51 9.04 0.58
CA GLU A 48 8.29 10.47 0.70
C GLU A 48 6.87 10.87 0.27
N GLN A 49 6.42 10.36 -0.86
CA GLN A 49 5.06 10.62 -1.35
C GLN A 49 3.98 10.12 -0.39
N TRP A 50 4.21 8.97 0.24
CA TRP A 50 3.27 8.43 1.23
C TRP A 50 3.19 9.30 2.48
N ILE A 51 4.33 9.76 3.01
CA ILE A 51 4.37 10.65 4.17
C ILE A 51 3.63 11.96 3.87
N GLU A 52 3.91 12.58 2.72
CA GLU A 52 3.25 13.82 2.29
C GLU A 52 1.72 13.64 2.17
N ARG A 53 1.29 12.59 1.48
CA ARG A 53 -0.13 12.32 1.26
C ARG A 53 -0.86 11.94 2.54
N LEU A 54 -0.26 11.11 3.40
CA LEU A 54 -0.84 10.78 4.70
C LEU A 54 -0.98 12.02 5.58
N SER A 55 0.04 12.88 5.62
CA SER A 55 0.00 14.16 6.32
C SER A 55 -1.18 15.02 5.83
N HIS A 56 -1.33 15.14 4.51
CA HIS A 56 -2.40 15.93 3.90
C HIS A 56 -3.80 15.35 4.17
N PHE A 57 -4.00 14.05 3.90
CA PHE A 57 -5.33 13.44 3.99
C PHE A 57 -5.80 13.18 5.43
N LEU A 58 -4.89 12.96 6.36
CA LEU A 58 -5.21 12.74 7.76
C LEU A 58 -5.17 14.04 8.59
N GLY A 59 -4.70 15.15 8.02
CA GLY A 59 -4.56 16.42 8.72
C GLY A 59 -3.55 16.39 9.87
N ILE A 60 -2.50 15.57 9.74
CA ILE A 60 -1.44 15.41 10.75
C ILE A 60 -0.11 15.95 10.22
N GLU A 61 0.75 16.42 11.12
CA GLU A 61 2.07 16.90 10.71
C GLU A 61 2.94 15.75 10.18
N SER A 62 3.70 15.98 9.11
CA SER A 62 4.61 14.97 8.55
C SER A 62 5.62 14.44 9.56
N LYS A 63 5.99 15.27 10.56
CA LYS A 63 6.88 14.84 11.66
C LYS A 63 6.24 13.83 12.61
N ALA A 64 4.91 13.72 12.65
CA ALA A 64 4.19 12.72 13.45
C ALA A 64 4.17 11.35 12.78
N ILE A 65 4.54 11.27 11.51
CA ILE A 65 4.62 10.01 10.75
C ILE A 65 6.05 9.48 10.85
N GLY A 66 6.18 8.20 11.17
CA GLY A 66 7.47 7.54 11.23
C GLY A 66 8.01 7.22 9.84
N ARG A 67 9.33 7.08 9.77
CA ARG A 67 10.08 6.84 8.53
C ARG A 67 11.13 5.77 8.76
N ILE A 68 11.12 4.72 7.96
CA ILE A 68 12.07 3.62 8.02
C ILE A 68 12.63 3.37 6.62
N GLY A 69 13.80 3.92 6.34
CA GLY A 69 14.47 3.81 5.04
C GLY A 69 15.15 5.10 4.60
N GLY A 70 15.89 5.02 3.49
CA GLY A 70 16.63 6.17 2.97
C GLY A 70 17.69 6.74 3.92
N GLY A 71 18.36 5.88 4.67
CA GLY A 71 19.36 6.31 5.67
C GLY A 71 18.77 6.88 6.97
N ARG A 72 17.45 6.96 7.08
CA ARG A 72 16.76 7.49 8.27
C ARG A 72 15.89 6.41 8.91
N LYS A 73 15.90 6.37 10.25
CA LYS A 73 15.08 5.48 11.05
C LYS A 73 14.43 6.28 12.18
N LYS A 74 13.17 6.65 11.97
CA LYS A 74 12.32 7.26 12.99
C LYS A 74 11.06 6.41 13.10
N ILE A 75 10.88 5.76 14.22
CA ILE A 75 9.74 4.90 14.51
C ILE A 75 8.83 5.64 15.49
N THR A 76 7.54 5.74 15.17
CA THR A 76 6.52 6.29 16.07
C THR A 76 5.71 5.18 16.73
N GLY A 77 5.59 4.03 16.08
CA GLY A 77 4.75 2.92 16.52
C GLY A 77 3.25 3.15 16.33
N SER A 78 2.87 4.33 15.82
CA SER A 78 1.46 4.70 15.53
C SER A 78 1.15 4.63 14.05
N LEU A 79 1.86 5.43 13.25
CA LEU A 79 1.76 5.42 11.80
C LEU A 79 3.15 5.59 11.20
N ASP A 80 3.66 4.54 10.60
CA ASP A 80 5.01 4.51 10.08
C ASP A 80 5.01 4.06 8.62
N VAL A 81 5.89 4.66 7.81
CA VAL A 81 6.12 4.27 6.42
C VAL A 81 7.51 3.68 6.30
N ALA A 82 7.62 2.50 5.70
CA ALA A 82 8.86 1.75 5.61
C ALA A 82 9.17 1.29 4.19
N ILE A 83 10.44 1.37 3.80
CA ILE A 83 10.94 0.67 2.62
C ILE A 83 11.16 -0.79 3.00
N ILE A 84 10.63 -1.73 2.21
CA ILE A 84 10.69 -3.16 2.54
C ILE A 84 12.12 -3.67 2.79
N GLN A 85 13.09 -3.21 2.00
CA GLN A 85 14.51 -3.58 2.17
C GLN A 85 15.10 -3.08 3.49
N SER A 86 14.51 -2.04 4.09
CA SER A 86 14.92 -1.54 5.41
C SER A 86 14.31 -2.33 6.57
N LEU A 87 13.29 -3.12 6.30
CA LEU A 87 12.69 -4.05 7.27
C LEU A 87 13.36 -5.42 7.28
N VAL A 88 14.04 -5.79 6.18
CA VAL A 88 14.72 -7.08 6.01
C VAL A 88 16.23 -6.84 5.94
N ARG A 89 16.99 -7.43 6.85
CA ARG A 89 18.46 -7.34 6.86
C ARG A 89 19.05 -8.73 7.06
N LYS A 90 19.90 -9.18 6.15
CA LYS A 90 20.56 -10.51 6.19
C LYS A 90 19.55 -11.67 6.34
N GLY A 91 18.37 -11.57 5.71
CA GLY A 91 17.34 -12.59 5.79
C GLY A 91 16.46 -12.54 7.06
N GLU A 92 16.77 -11.63 8.00
CA GLU A 92 15.98 -11.42 9.21
C GLU A 92 15.08 -10.19 9.09
N VAL A 93 13.87 -10.30 9.61
CA VAL A 93 12.88 -9.21 9.63
C VAL A 93 12.90 -8.50 10.97
N ASN A 94 12.91 -7.18 10.95
CA ASN A 94 12.86 -6.36 12.15
C ASN A 94 11.58 -6.68 12.96
N ASP A 95 11.75 -6.93 14.24
CA ASP A 95 10.66 -7.32 15.17
C ASP A 95 9.54 -6.29 15.26
N LEU A 96 9.84 -5.04 14.97
CA LEU A 96 8.83 -3.98 14.95
C LEU A 96 7.65 -4.29 14.02
N VAL A 97 7.85 -5.08 12.95
CA VAL A 97 6.76 -5.47 12.04
C VAL A 97 5.64 -6.21 12.76
N GLY A 98 5.97 -6.98 13.79
CA GLY A 98 5.00 -7.70 14.61
C GLY A 98 4.20 -6.84 15.59
N THR A 99 4.51 -5.56 15.73
CA THR A 99 3.83 -4.66 16.70
C THR A 99 2.65 -3.90 16.11
N TYR A 100 2.50 -3.88 14.78
CA TYR A 100 1.41 -3.15 14.13
C TYR A 100 0.14 -4.00 14.01
N GLY A 101 -1.00 -3.36 14.29
CA GLY A 101 -2.33 -3.97 14.12
C GLY A 101 -2.79 -3.98 12.66
N GLN A 102 -2.20 -3.12 11.82
CA GLN A 102 -2.47 -3.01 10.39
C GLN A 102 -1.19 -2.89 9.58
N VAL A 103 -1.14 -3.61 8.45
CA VAL A 103 -0.09 -3.46 7.44
C VAL A 103 -0.75 -3.13 6.09
N ILE A 104 -0.29 -2.06 5.46
CA ILE A 104 -0.68 -1.68 4.10
C ILE A 104 0.55 -1.85 3.20
N VAL A 105 0.38 -2.54 2.10
CA VAL A 105 1.45 -2.85 1.16
C VAL A 105 1.16 -2.17 -0.17
N ASP A 106 1.93 -1.14 -0.49
CA ASP A 106 1.74 -0.41 -1.75
C ASP A 106 2.47 -1.11 -2.89
N GLU A 107 1.82 -1.10 -4.06
CA GLU A 107 2.26 -1.76 -5.28
C GLU A 107 2.76 -3.19 -5.00
N CYS A 108 1.92 -3.95 -4.28
CA CYS A 108 2.27 -5.29 -3.79
C CYS A 108 2.76 -6.26 -4.88
N HIS A 109 2.47 -5.99 -6.16
CA HIS A 109 2.96 -6.76 -7.30
C HIS A 109 4.44 -6.48 -7.66
N HIS A 110 5.01 -5.38 -7.15
CA HIS A 110 6.44 -5.05 -7.36
C HIS A 110 7.36 -5.57 -6.25
N LEU A 111 6.79 -6.08 -5.17
CA LEU A 111 7.61 -6.61 -4.09
C LEU A 111 8.25 -7.94 -4.50
N SER A 112 9.53 -8.10 -4.12
CA SER A 112 10.17 -9.40 -4.19
C SER A 112 9.36 -10.39 -3.37
N ALA A 113 9.00 -11.52 -3.97
CA ALA A 113 8.23 -12.58 -3.32
C ALA A 113 8.86 -12.99 -1.98
N HIS A 114 10.17 -13.16 -1.96
CA HIS A 114 10.92 -13.56 -0.77
C HIS A 114 10.87 -12.51 0.36
N SER A 115 11.22 -11.24 0.07
CA SER A 115 11.20 -10.19 1.09
C SER A 115 9.80 -9.94 1.64
N PHE A 116 8.79 -10.03 0.75
CA PHE A 116 7.41 -9.84 1.15
C PHE A 116 6.91 -11.01 2.02
N GLU A 117 7.24 -12.23 1.66
CA GLU A 117 6.91 -13.41 2.46
C GLU A 117 7.51 -13.33 3.86
N LEU A 118 8.79 -12.95 3.99
CA LEU A 118 9.44 -12.77 5.28
C LEU A 118 8.72 -11.73 6.14
N VAL A 119 8.41 -10.55 5.58
CA VAL A 119 7.69 -9.48 6.29
C VAL A 119 6.28 -9.94 6.69
N ALA A 120 5.56 -10.58 5.77
CA ALA A 120 4.20 -11.03 6.03
C ALA A 120 4.13 -12.14 7.11
N ARG A 121 5.08 -13.07 7.12
CA ARG A 121 5.19 -14.10 8.18
C ARG A 121 5.49 -13.50 9.55
N ARG A 122 6.25 -12.40 9.61
CA ARG A 122 6.56 -11.71 10.87
C ARG A 122 5.43 -10.80 11.35
N ALA A 123 4.62 -10.29 10.44
CA ALA A 123 3.49 -9.43 10.75
C ALA A 123 2.43 -10.21 11.55
N LYS A 124 2.10 -9.69 12.74
CA LYS A 124 0.97 -10.17 13.56
C LYS A 124 -0.27 -9.31 13.35
N ALA A 125 -0.30 -8.54 12.26
CA ALA A 125 -1.34 -7.58 11.98
C ALA A 125 -2.69 -8.27 11.76
N LYS A 126 -3.70 -7.75 12.44
CA LYS A 126 -5.11 -8.16 12.24
C LYS A 126 -5.60 -7.77 10.84
N TYR A 127 -5.09 -6.66 10.30
CA TYR A 127 -5.50 -6.13 9.01
C TYR A 127 -4.32 -6.08 8.06
N VAL A 128 -4.44 -6.73 6.90
CA VAL A 128 -3.45 -6.67 5.83
C VAL A 128 -4.14 -6.22 4.56
N THR A 129 -3.65 -5.13 3.97
CA THR A 129 -4.22 -4.53 2.77
C THR A 129 -3.15 -4.40 1.69
N GLY A 130 -3.30 -5.12 0.59
CA GLY A 130 -2.50 -4.92 -0.61
C GLY A 130 -3.13 -3.87 -1.52
N LEU A 131 -2.32 -2.96 -2.03
CA LEU A 131 -2.71 -1.99 -3.05
C LEU A 131 -1.98 -2.34 -4.35
N SER A 132 -2.68 -2.39 -5.47
CA SER A 132 -2.06 -2.71 -6.76
C SER A 132 -2.79 -2.04 -7.91
N ALA A 133 -2.05 -1.59 -8.92
CA ALA A 133 -2.63 -1.15 -10.19
C ALA A 133 -3.01 -2.35 -11.08
N THR A 134 -2.24 -3.42 -10.99
CA THR A 134 -2.44 -4.65 -11.75
C THR A 134 -2.37 -5.85 -10.82
N VAL A 135 -3.36 -6.71 -10.88
CA VAL A 135 -3.38 -7.96 -10.08
C VAL A 135 -2.71 -9.10 -10.82
N THR A 136 -2.53 -8.94 -12.13
CA THR A 136 -1.95 -9.96 -13.01
C THR A 136 -0.48 -9.65 -13.23
N ARG A 137 0.40 -10.51 -12.71
CA ARG A 137 1.84 -10.46 -13.03
C ARG A 137 2.11 -11.28 -14.28
N LYS A 138 2.98 -10.79 -15.14
CA LYS A 138 3.40 -11.49 -16.37
C LYS A 138 4.19 -12.78 -16.05
N ASP A 139 4.80 -12.87 -14.87
CA ASP A 139 5.61 -13.99 -14.40
C ASP A 139 4.84 -15.10 -13.67
N GLY A 140 3.53 -15.01 -13.58
CA GLY A 140 2.68 -16.03 -12.94
C GLY A 140 2.74 -16.09 -11.41
N HIS A 141 3.53 -15.23 -10.73
CA HIS A 141 3.70 -15.25 -9.28
C HIS A 141 2.56 -14.55 -8.50
N HIS A 142 1.36 -14.52 -9.05
CA HIS A 142 0.15 -13.99 -8.40
C HIS A 142 -0.22 -14.69 -7.07
N PRO A 143 -0.03 -16.03 -6.95
CA PRO A 143 -0.47 -16.73 -5.78
C PRO A 143 0.12 -16.18 -4.47
N ILE A 144 1.39 -15.73 -4.49
CA ILE A 144 2.09 -15.23 -3.29
C ILE A 144 1.42 -13.96 -2.76
N ILE A 145 0.99 -13.04 -3.64
CA ILE A 145 0.29 -11.82 -3.22
C ILE A 145 -1.03 -12.18 -2.52
N PHE A 146 -1.77 -13.13 -3.09
CA PHE A 146 -3.05 -13.55 -2.50
C PHE A 146 -2.87 -14.35 -1.22
N MET A 147 -1.82 -15.14 -1.11
CA MET A 147 -1.49 -15.86 0.13
C MET A 147 -1.18 -14.91 1.29
N GLN A 148 -0.54 -13.76 1.00
CA GLN A 148 -0.09 -12.84 2.02
C GLN A 148 -1.08 -11.70 2.30
N CYS A 149 -1.69 -11.12 1.26
CA CYS A 149 -2.65 -10.01 1.39
C CYS A 149 -4.11 -10.47 1.39
N GLY A 150 -4.38 -11.73 1.05
CA GLY A 150 -5.73 -12.23 0.84
C GLY A 150 -6.26 -11.93 -0.58
N PRO A 151 -7.50 -12.34 -0.87
CA PRO A 151 -8.08 -12.24 -2.21
C PRO A 151 -8.34 -10.78 -2.61
N VAL A 152 -8.52 -10.55 -3.92
CA VAL A 152 -9.00 -9.27 -4.43
C VAL A 152 -10.39 -9.01 -3.90
N ARG A 153 -10.55 -8.00 -3.04
CA ARG A 153 -11.82 -7.62 -2.44
C ARG A 153 -12.52 -6.51 -3.20
N TYR A 154 -11.76 -5.71 -3.89
CA TYR A 154 -12.29 -4.62 -4.69
C TYR A 154 -11.43 -4.42 -5.94
N ARG A 155 -12.08 -4.37 -7.09
CA ARG A 155 -11.45 -4.10 -8.38
C ARG A 155 -12.15 -2.92 -9.03
N VAL A 156 -11.36 -1.96 -9.49
CA VAL A 156 -11.83 -0.85 -10.31
C VAL A 156 -11.43 -1.10 -11.75
N ASP A 157 -12.41 -1.23 -12.63
CA ASP A 157 -12.15 -1.30 -14.06
C ASP A 157 -11.88 0.11 -14.59
N ALA A 158 -10.75 0.26 -15.33
CA ALA A 158 -10.40 1.52 -15.98
C ALA A 158 -11.49 1.99 -16.97
N ARG A 159 -12.18 1.07 -17.61
CA ARG A 159 -13.26 1.38 -18.55
C ARG A 159 -14.49 1.97 -17.84
N GLN A 160 -14.89 1.38 -16.71
CA GLN A 160 -15.99 1.90 -15.89
C GLN A 160 -15.63 3.27 -15.30
N GLN A 161 -14.39 3.49 -14.94
CA GLN A 161 -13.92 4.78 -14.45
C GLN A 161 -13.93 5.85 -15.54
N ALA A 162 -13.50 5.52 -16.76
CA ALA A 162 -13.53 6.43 -17.90
C ALA A 162 -14.98 6.81 -18.28
N ALA A 163 -15.92 5.88 -18.19
CA ALA A 163 -17.34 6.13 -18.45
C ALA A 163 -17.98 7.05 -17.39
N SER A 164 -17.55 6.96 -16.13
CA SER A 164 -18.07 7.79 -15.04
C SER A 164 -17.43 9.17 -14.92
N ARG A 165 -16.32 9.41 -15.60
CA ARG A 165 -15.61 10.69 -15.68
C ARG A 165 -15.34 11.00 -17.15
N PRO A 166 -16.22 11.73 -17.85
CA PRO A 166 -15.98 12.13 -19.23
C PRO A 166 -14.78 13.07 -19.28
N PHE A 167 -13.64 12.56 -19.66
CA PHE A 167 -12.48 13.37 -20.03
C PHE A 167 -12.47 13.53 -21.54
N ASN A 168 -12.35 14.76 -22.03
CA ASN A 168 -12.03 15.02 -23.42
C ASN A 168 -10.54 14.67 -23.63
N HIS A 169 -10.28 13.59 -24.35
CA HIS A 169 -8.93 13.21 -24.73
C HIS A 169 -8.55 13.95 -26.02
N HIS A 170 -7.54 14.81 -25.94
CA HIS A 170 -6.91 15.40 -27.11
C HIS A 170 -5.58 14.68 -27.35
N VAL A 171 -5.47 14.00 -28.48
CA VAL A 171 -4.21 13.36 -28.89
C VAL A 171 -3.50 14.32 -29.86
N TYR A 172 -2.35 14.84 -29.46
CA TYR A 172 -1.48 15.62 -30.32
C TYR A 172 -0.38 14.71 -30.86
N VAL A 173 -0.48 14.36 -32.13
CA VAL A 173 0.59 13.66 -32.84
C VAL A 173 1.63 14.70 -33.25
N ARG A 174 2.84 14.62 -32.74
CA ARG A 174 3.97 15.41 -33.23
C ARG A 174 4.70 14.57 -34.27
N PRO A 175 4.80 15.01 -35.53
CA PRO A 175 5.66 14.36 -36.49
C PRO A 175 7.12 14.49 -36.03
N THR A 176 7.87 13.40 -36.08
CA THR A 176 9.32 13.33 -35.87
C THR A 176 10.07 13.79 -37.10
#